data_465d837b2b4a2eef23d17f21be08289a
#
_entry.id   465d837b2b4a2eef23d17f21be08289a
#
_cell.length_a   1.000
_cell.length_b   1.000
_cell.length_c   1.000
_cell.angle_alpha   90.00
_cell.angle_beta   90.00
_cell.angle_gamma   90.00
#
_symmetry.space_group_name_H-M   'P 1'
#
loop_
_entity.id
_entity.type
_entity.pdbx_description
1 polymer ?
#
loop_
_entity_poly.entity_id
_entity_poly.type
_entity_poly.pdbx_seq_one_letter_code
_entity_poly.pdbx_strand_id
1 'polypeptide(L)'
;MHVIAAKAVAFKEAQSDAFKEYQKAIVTNAATLAATLKENGLDLVSGGTDNHLMLINLTRMDITGRDAETALGRAGITVNKNAIPFDTRGPALTSGIRIGTPFVTSRGMRTAEMKTIGNLIADVLRHPDDATRIKGTRSQVQALCDAFPLYPEMKGQGQ
;
A
#
# COMPACT_ATOMS: atom_id res chain seq x y z
N MET A 1 -19.78 -3.49 27.70
CA MET A 1 -18.53 -3.51 28.49
C MET A 1 -17.31 -4.02 27.66
N HIS A 2 -17.42 -5.10 26.85
CA HIS A 2 -16.31 -5.68 26.07
C HIS A 2 -15.62 -4.67 25.11
N VAL A 3 -16.37 -3.80 24.42
CA VAL A 3 -15.81 -2.76 23.55
C VAL A 3 -14.98 -1.73 24.33
N ILE A 4 -15.44 -1.36 25.54
CA ILE A 4 -14.69 -0.42 26.40
C ILE A 4 -13.37 -1.06 26.87
N ALA A 5 -13.41 -2.34 27.25
CA ALA A 5 -12.21 -3.09 27.64
C ALA A 5 -11.22 -3.20 26.47
N ALA A 6 -11.70 -3.52 25.26
CA ALA A 6 -10.86 -3.58 24.06
C ALA A 6 -10.18 -2.24 23.74
N LYS A 7 -10.92 -1.12 23.86
CA LYS A 7 -10.34 0.23 23.69
C LYS A 7 -9.28 0.53 24.75
N ALA A 8 -9.49 0.14 26.00
CA ALA A 8 -8.52 0.36 27.07
C ALA A 8 -7.20 -0.39 26.79
N VAL A 9 -7.28 -1.64 26.32
CA VAL A 9 -6.09 -2.41 25.89
C VAL A 9 -5.39 -1.73 24.72
N ALA A 10 -6.12 -1.37 23.67
CA ALA A 10 -5.55 -0.72 22.48
C ALA A 10 -4.86 0.62 22.84
N PHE A 11 -5.44 1.42 23.72
CA PHE A 11 -4.83 2.68 24.16
C PHE A 11 -3.58 2.44 25.03
N LYS A 12 -3.56 1.39 25.84
CA LYS A 12 -2.38 1.01 26.60
C LYS A 12 -1.22 0.56 25.68
N GLU A 13 -1.53 -0.25 24.67
CA GLU A 13 -0.56 -0.64 23.64
C GLU A 13 -0.01 0.57 22.90
N ALA A 14 -0.88 1.52 22.52
CA ALA A 14 -0.49 2.75 21.81
C ALA A 14 0.45 3.67 22.61
N GLN A 15 0.51 3.53 23.94
CA GLN A 15 1.44 4.27 24.80
C GLN A 15 2.84 3.65 24.87
N SER A 16 3.01 2.41 24.41
CA SER A 16 4.29 1.70 24.46
C SER A 16 5.33 2.31 23.52
N ASP A 17 6.60 2.18 23.89
CA ASP A 17 7.70 2.62 23.02
C ASP A 17 7.76 1.78 21.72
N ALA A 18 7.43 0.50 21.79
CA ALA A 18 7.32 -0.36 20.62
C ALA A 18 6.30 0.18 19.60
N PHE A 19 5.15 0.66 20.06
CA PHE A 19 4.15 1.28 19.19
C PHE A 19 4.63 2.61 18.59
N LYS A 20 5.36 3.42 19.34
CA LYS A 20 5.96 4.66 18.83
C LYS A 20 6.96 4.38 17.71
N GLU A 21 7.83 3.38 17.88
CA GLU A 21 8.79 2.97 16.84
C GLU A 21 8.07 2.40 15.61
N TYR A 22 7.00 1.63 15.80
CA TYR A 22 6.14 1.15 14.71
C TYR A 22 5.54 2.33 13.92
N GLN A 23 5.01 3.36 14.59
CA GLN A 23 4.43 4.53 13.94
C GLN A 23 5.50 5.34 13.16
N LYS A 24 6.69 5.51 13.70
CA LYS A 24 7.81 6.13 12.98
C LYS A 24 8.18 5.35 11.72
N ALA A 25 8.23 4.02 11.82
CA ALA A 25 8.50 3.16 10.67
C ALA A 25 7.42 3.28 9.59
N ILE A 26 6.13 3.38 9.96
CA ILE A 26 5.03 3.59 9.01
C ILE A 26 5.25 4.87 8.21
N VAL A 27 5.53 5.99 8.87
CA VAL A 27 5.73 7.29 8.22
C VAL A 27 6.97 7.28 7.33
N THR A 28 8.07 6.69 7.81
CA THR A 28 9.30 6.55 7.02
C THR A 28 9.09 5.69 5.78
N ASN A 29 8.36 4.59 5.91
CA ASN A 29 7.98 3.73 4.80
C ASN A 29 7.08 4.46 3.80
N ALA A 30 6.10 5.22 4.27
CA ALA A 30 5.22 6.00 3.42
C ALA A 30 5.99 7.07 2.63
N ALA A 31 6.88 7.80 3.28
CA ALA A 31 7.73 8.79 2.61
C ALA A 31 8.62 8.16 1.53
N THR A 32 9.23 6.99 1.83
CA THR A 32 10.06 6.26 0.87
C THR A 32 9.25 5.74 -0.31
N LEU A 33 8.08 5.16 -0.05
CA LEU A 33 7.17 4.70 -1.11
C LEU A 33 6.72 5.85 -2.00
N ALA A 34 6.33 6.98 -1.41
CA ALA A 34 5.93 8.19 -2.13
C ALA A 34 7.06 8.72 -3.02
N ALA A 35 8.29 8.79 -2.50
CA ALA A 35 9.45 9.22 -3.28
C ALA A 35 9.68 8.28 -4.49
N THR A 36 9.65 6.97 -4.27
CA THR A 36 9.84 5.97 -5.33
C THR A 36 8.76 6.06 -6.41
N LEU A 37 7.50 6.26 -6.02
CA LEU A 37 6.40 6.45 -6.98
C LEU A 37 6.59 7.72 -7.81
N LYS A 38 7.04 8.83 -7.19
CA LYS A 38 7.37 10.07 -7.91
C LYS A 38 8.56 9.89 -8.87
N GLU A 39 9.63 9.22 -8.45
CA GLU A 39 10.77 8.88 -9.31
C GLU A 39 10.33 8.06 -10.52
N ASN A 40 9.29 7.25 -10.37
CA ASN A 40 8.64 6.51 -11.45
C ASN A 40 7.63 7.36 -12.26
N GLY A 41 7.52 8.66 -12.03
CA GLY A 41 6.68 9.57 -12.80
C GLY A 41 5.19 9.56 -12.42
N LEU A 42 4.84 8.96 -11.28
CA LEU A 42 3.46 8.99 -10.77
C LEU A 42 3.18 10.33 -10.07
N ASP A 43 1.98 10.85 -10.28
CA ASP A 43 1.51 12.11 -9.70
C ASP A 43 0.83 11.84 -8.35
N LEU A 44 1.41 12.38 -7.27
CA LEU A 44 0.84 12.28 -5.93
C LEU A 44 0.10 13.56 -5.58
N VAL A 45 -1.14 13.42 -5.13
CA VAL A 45 -1.90 14.54 -4.55
C VAL A 45 -1.10 15.12 -3.39
N SER A 46 -1.03 16.44 -3.30
CA SER A 46 -0.19 17.20 -2.35
C SER A 46 1.33 17.01 -2.54
N GLY A 47 1.77 16.38 -3.64
CA GLY A 47 3.18 16.19 -3.94
C GLY A 47 3.92 15.16 -3.08
N GLY A 48 3.22 14.44 -2.18
CA GLY A 48 3.82 13.44 -1.30
C GLY A 48 2.93 13.06 -0.13
N THR A 49 3.55 12.66 0.98
CA THR A 49 2.84 12.33 2.23
C THR A 49 3.69 12.65 3.46
N ASP A 50 3.05 13.02 4.54
CA ASP A 50 3.60 13.23 5.88
C ASP A 50 3.03 12.26 6.92
N ASN A 51 2.20 11.31 6.47
CA ASN A 51 1.52 10.35 7.32
C ASN A 51 1.62 8.91 6.77
N HIS A 52 0.65 8.06 7.03
CA HIS A 52 0.68 6.63 6.71
C HIS A 52 0.13 6.27 5.34
N LEU A 53 -0.46 7.22 4.61
CA LEU A 53 -1.11 6.97 3.33
C LEU A 53 -0.78 8.07 2.30
N MET A 54 -1.01 7.75 1.04
CA MET A 54 -0.90 8.67 -0.07
C MET A 54 -2.01 8.44 -1.08
N LEU A 55 -2.35 9.47 -1.83
CA LEU A 55 -3.32 9.44 -2.90
C LEU A 55 -2.60 9.70 -4.23
N ILE A 56 -2.74 8.79 -5.17
CA ILE A 56 -2.14 8.87 -6.50
C ILE A 56 -3.18 9.37 -7.48
N ASN A 57 -2.85 10.40 -8.24
CA ASN A 57 -3.64 10.92 -9.34
C ASN A 57 -3.27 10.18 -10.64
N LEU A 58 -4.23 9.48 -11.22
CA LEU A 58 -4.06 8.67 -12.43
C LEU A 58 -4.50 9.39 -13.71
N THR A 59 -4.96 10.64 -13.62
CA THR A 59 -5.53 11.37 -14.76
C THR A 59 -4.55 11.45 -15.95
N ARG A 60 -3.25 11.65 -15.66
CA ARG A 60 -2.22 11.72 -16.72
C ARG A 60 -1.89 10.38 -17.38
N MET A 61 -2.28 9.28 -16.75
CA MET A 61 -2.05 7.92 -17.27
C MET A 61 -3.23 7.40 -18.09
N ASP A 62 -4.32 8.16 -18.15
CA ASP A 62 -5.60 7.80 -18.79
C ASP A 62 -6.19 6.46 -18.31
N ILE A 63 -5.90 6.09 -17.08
CA ILE A 63 -6.47 4.91 -16.40
C ILE A 63 -7.44 5.36 -15.31
N THR A 64 -8.53 4.59 -15.08
CA THR A 64 -9.44 4.88 -13.97
C THR A 64 -8.91 4.27 -12.67
N GLY A 65 -9.35 4.81 -11.53
CA GLY A 65 -9.05 4.21 -10.22
C GLY A 65 -9.54 2.77 -10.12
N ARG A 66 -10.70 2.46 -10.73
CA ARG A 66 -11.23 1.09 -10.78
C ARG A 66 -10.33 0.13 -11.59
N ASP A 67 -9.85 0.57 -12.74
CA ASP A 67 -9.01 -0.29 -13.59
C ASP A 67 -7.65 -0.50 -12.94
N ALA A 68 -7.08 0.54 -12.32
CA ALA A 68 -5.85 0.46 -11.52
C ALA A 68 -6.00 -0.49 -10.31
N GLU A 69 -7.10 -0.37 -9.56
CA GLU A 69 -7.42 -1.28 -8.45
C GLU A 69 -7.51 -2.74 -8.93
N THR A 70 -8.15 -2.96 -10.07
CA THR A 70 -8.30 -4.29 -10.68
C THR A 70 -6.95 -4.86 -11.14
N ALA A 71 -6.15 -4.08 -11.85
CA ALA A 71 -4.84 -4.51 -12.36
C ALA A 71 -3.86 -4.84 -11.22
N LEU A 72 -3.77 -3.96 -10.22
CA LEU A 72 -2.95 -4.18 -9.03
C LEU A 72 -3.45 -5.38 -8.21
N GLY A 73 -4.76 -5.57 -8.07
CA GLY A 73 -5.34 -6.74 -7.41
C GLY A 73 -4.96 -8.05 -8.10
N ARG A 74 -4.93 -8.09 -9.44
CA ARG A 74 -4.45 -9.25 -10.21
C ARG A 74 -2.97 -9.53 -9.94
N ALA A 75 -2.17 -8.49 -9.70
CA ALA A 75 -0.77 -8.61 -9.30
C ALA A 75 -0.56 -8.97 -7.82
N GLY A 76 -1.64 -9.09 -7.02
CA GLY A 76 -1.55 -9.37 -5.58
C GLY A 76 -1.29 -8.13 -4.71
N ILE A 77 -1.46 -6.94 -5.27
CA ILE A 77 -1.29 -5.67 -4.55
C ILE A 77 -2.67 -5.05 -4.31
N THR A 78 -3.11 -5.03 -3.05
CA THR A 78 -4.41 -4.47 -2.67
C THR A 78 -4.31 -2.96 -2.46
N VAL A 79 -5.11 -2.22 -3.21
CA VAL A 79 -5.29 -0.76 -3.08
C VAL A 79 -6.78 -0.44 -3.11
N ASN A 80 -7.15 0.81 -2.84
CA ASN A 80 -8.53 1.28 -3.00
C ASN A 80 -8.60 2.34 -4.09
N LYS A 81 -9.56 2.21 -5.03
CA LYS A 81 -9.92 3.34 -5.87
C LYS A 81 -10.42 4.48 -5.00
N ASN A 82 -10.04 5.69 -5.34
CA ASN A 82 -10.36 6.88 -4.54
C ASN A 82 -10.53 8.11 -5.43
N ALA A 83 -11.55 8.92 -5.15
CA ALA A 83 -11.67 10.21 -5.80
C ALA A 83 -10.48 11.12 -5.42
N ILE A 84 -10.02 11.91 -6.37
CA ILE A 84 -9.03 12.97 -6.15
C ILE A 84 -9.75 14.31 -5.94
N PRO A 85 -9.09 15.35 -5.43
CA PRO A 85 -9.65 16.69 -5.38
C PRO A 85 -10.12 17.13 -6.79
N PHE A 86 -11.33 17.66 -6.88
CA PHE A 86 -11.97 18.08 -8.14
C PHE A 86 -12.12 16.97 -9.18
N ASP A 87 -12.30 15.74 -8.74
CA ASP A 87 -12.45 14.57 -9.61
C ASP A 87 -13.65 14.76 -10.54
N THR A 88 -13.43 14.60 -11.84
CA THR A 88 -14.49 14.68 -12.87
C THR A 88 -15.16 13.33 -13.15
N ARG A 89 -14.59 12.23 -12.63
CA ARG A 89 -15.16 10.89 -12.76
C ARG A 89 -16.05 10.58 -11.57
N GLY A 90 -17.17 9.88 -11.81
CA GLY A 90 -18.09 9.49 -10.75
C GLY A 90 -17.45 8.49 -9.75
N PRO A 91 -18.07 8.28 -8.55
CA PRO A 91 -17.54 7.44 -7.49
C PRO A 91 -17.29 5.99 -7.87
N ALA A 92 -17.97 5.50 -8.91
CA ALA A 92 -17.80 4.13 -9.41
C ALA A 92 -16.46 3.91 -10.15
N LEU A 93 -15.91 4.96 -10.75
CA LEU A 93 -14.69 4.90 -11.56
C LEU A 93 -13.49 5.53 -10.85
N THR A 94 -13.66 6.75 -10.36
CA THR A 94 -12.64 7.63 -9.76
C THR A 94 -11.43 7.88 -10.66
N SER A 95 -10.63 8.88 -10.30
CA SER A 95 -9.39 9.21 -11.03
C SER A 95 -8.13 8.94 -10.21
N GLY A 96 -8.25 8.29 -9.07
CA GLY A 96 -7.11 8.00 -8.21
C GLY A 96 -7.21 6.67 -7.48
N ILE A 97 -6.11 6.32 -6.83
CA ILE A 97 -6.01 5.21 -5.88
C ILE A 97 -5.36 5.68 -4.59
N ARG A 98 -5.76 5.06 -3.48
CA ARG A 98 -5.18 5.29 -2.16
C ARG A 98 -4.33 4.10 -1.74
N ILE A 99 -3.12 4.39 -1.28
CA ILE A 99 -2.14 3.40 -0.81
C ILE A 99 -1.70 3.78 0.59
N GLY A 100 -1.50 2.79 1.47
CA GLY A 100 -1.02 2.99 2.84
C GLY A 100 0.01 1.95 3.24
N THR A 101 0.82 2.25 4.25
CA THR A 101 1.96 1.44 4.68
C THR A 101 1.83 0.70 6.02
N PRO A 102 0.79 0.88 6.85
CA PRO A 102 0.71 0.21 8.15
C PRO A 102 0.82 -1.30 8.05
N PHE A 103 0.07 -1.92 7.14
CA PHE A 103 0.02 -3.37 6.99
C PHE A 103 1.38 -3.98 6.59
N VAL A 104 2.05 -3.43 5.60
CA VAL A 104 3.37 -3.92 5.18
C VAL A 104 4.45 -3.65 6.25
N THR A 105 4.30 -2.55 7.01
CA THR A 105 5.20 -2.25 8.13
C THR A 105 5.02 -3.24 9.28
N SER A 106 3.79 -3.67 9.58
CA SER A 106 3.54 -4.68 10.62
C SER A 106 4.09 -6.06 10.24
N ARG A 107 4.25 -6.35 8.94
CA ARG A 107 4.94 -7.55 8.45
C ARG A 107 6.46 -7.48 8.62
N GLY A 108 7.01 -6.36 9.02
CA GLY A 108 8.45 -6.15 9.18
C GLY A 108 9.15 -5.52 7.98
N MET A 109 8.41 -5.18 6.91
CA MET A 109 8.97 -4.51 5.72
C MET A 109 9.45 -3.10 6.08
N ARG A 110 10.53 -2.66 5.45
CA ARG A 110 11.18 -1.38 5.67
C ARG A 110 11.39 -0.65 4.32
N THR A 111 12.21 0.36 4.33
CA THR A 111 12.44 1.25 3.17
C THR A 111 12.94 0.54 1.92
N ALA A 112 13.72 -0.54 2.05
CA ALA A 112 14.17 -1.33 0.90
C ALA A 112 13.00 -1.98 0.17
N GLU A 113 12.08 -2.60 0.93
CA GLU A 113 10.88 -3.22 0.39
C GLU A 113 9.93 -2.17 -0.19
N MET A 114 9.85 -0.97 0.40
CA MET A 114 9.03 0.13 -0.14
C MET A 114 9.49 0.57 -1.53
N LYS A 115 10.79 0.58 -1.81
CA LYS A 115 11.32 0.83 -3.16
C LYS A 115 10.90 -0.27 -4.13
N THR A 116 11.02 -1.53 -3.71
CA THR A 116 10.58 -2.67 -4.53
C THR A 116 9.09 -2.58 -4.83
N ILE A 117 8.25 -2.36 -3.82
CA ILE A 117 6.79 -2.22 -3.95
C ILE A 117 6.44 -1.05 -4.86
N GLY A 118 7.09 0.10 -4.71
CA GLY A 118 6.85 1.27 -5.54
C GLY A 118 7.14 1.01 -7.02
N ASN A 119 8.24 0.31 -7.34
CA ASN A 119 8.58 -0.07 -8.70
C ASN A 119 7.56 -1.07 -9.29
N LEU A 120 7.13 -2.07 -8.52
CA LEU A 120 6.10 -3.03 -8.94
C LEU A 120 4.76 -2.36 -9.22
N ILE A 121 4.32 -1.44 -8.36
CA ILE A 121 3.10 -0.65 -8.56
C ILE A 121 3.20 0.15 -9.86
N ALA A 122 4.31 0.85 -10.06
CA ALA A 122 4.52 1.68 -11.25
C ALA A 122 4.54 0.86 -12.56
N ASP A 123 5.14 -0.32 -12.53
CA ASP A 123 5.16 -1.21 -13.71
C ASP A 123 3.75 -1.71 -14.08
N VAL A 124 2.96 -2.15 -13.11
CA VAL A 124 1.57 -2.58 -13.33
C VAL A 124 0.70 -1.43 -13.84
N LEU A 125 0.83 -0.23 -13.27
CA LEU A 125 0.03 0.92 -13.68
C LEU A 125 0.35 1.41 -15.10
N ARG A 126 1.59 1.23 -15.56
CA ARG A 126 1.98 1.53 -16.96
C ARG A 126 1.48 0.48 -17.95
N HIS A 127 1.21 -0.73 -17.50
CA HIS A 127 0.86 -1.86 -18.36
C HIS A 127 -0.32 -2.65 -17.77
N PRO A 128 -1.49 -2.00 -17.52
CA PRO A 128 -2.58 -2.58 -16.74
C PRO A 128 -3.24 -3.79 -17.41
N ASP A 129 -3.08 -3.94 -18.74
CA ASP A 129 -3.68 -5.02 -19.52
C ASP A 129 -2.65 -6.11 -19.90
N ASP A 130 -1.37 -5.95 -19.58
CA ASP A 130 -0.33 -6.94 -19.86
C ASP A 130 -0.37 -8.10 -18.85
N ALA A 131 -1.07 -9.17 -19.23
CA ALA A 131 -1.24 -10.34 -18.38
C ALA A 131 0.09 -11.02 -18.01
N THR A 132 1.10 -10.98 -18.88
CA THR A 132 2.42 -11.58 -18.64
C THR A 132 3.20 -10.80 -17.58
N ARG A 133 3.22 -9.46 -17.68
CA ARG A 133 3.84 -8.58 -16.69
C ARG A 133 3.13 -8.70 -15.34
N ILE A 134 1.80 -8.65 -15.32
CA ILE A 134 1.00 -8.80 -14.10
C ILE A 134 1.31 -10.13 -13.40
N LYS A 135 1.43 -11.23 -14.15
CA LYS A 135 1.81 -12.54 -13.60
C LYS A 135 3.23 -12.53 -13.04
N GLY A 136 4.18 -11.90 -13.74
CA GLY A 136 5.56 -11.74 -13.27
C GLY A 136 5.63 -10.91 -11.97
N THR A 137 4.91 -9.79 -11.93
CA THR A 137 4.79 -8.96 -10.72
C THR A 137 4.17 -9.74 -9.56
N ARG A 138 3.12 -10.53 -9.82
CA ARG A 138 2.48 -11.37 -8.80
C ARG A 138 3.46 -12.37 -8.17
N SER A 139 4.34 -12.97 -8.97
CA SER A 139 5.38 -13.88 -8.46
C SER A 139 6.37 -13.16 -7.54
N GLN A 140 6.75 -11.93 -7.88
CA GLN A 140 7.64 -11.11 -7.04
C GLN A 140 6.95 -10.67 -5.74
N VAL A 141 5.67 -10.28 -5.81
CA VAL A 141 4.86 -9.96 -4.63
C VAL A 141 4.74 -11.17 -3.71
N GLN A 142 4.51 -12.37 -4.27
CA GLN A 142 4.45 -13.61 -3.49
C GLN A 142 5.77 -13.88 -2.77
N ALA A 143 6.90 -13.81 -3.48
CA ALA A 143 8.23 -13.99 -2.89
C ALA A 143 8.51 -12.99 -1.77
N LEU A 144 8.10 -11.72 -1.95
CA LEU A 144 8.22 -10.70 -0.91
C LEU A 144 7.34 -11.03 0.30
N CYS A 145 6.11 -11.49 0.08
CA CYS A 145 5.22 -11.90 1.15
C CYS A 145 5.71 -13.12 1.91
N ASP A 146 6.37 -14.06 1.25
CA ASP A 146 6.94 -15.27 1.87
C ASP A 146 8.16 -14.93 2.73
N ALA A 147 8.97 -13.94 2.32
CA ALA A 147 10.08 -13.42 3.10
C ALA A 147 9.62 -12.67 4.37
N PHE A 148 8.41 -12.10 4.37
CA PHE A 148 7.82 -11.34 5.47
C PHE A 148 6.46 -11.93 5.87
N PRO A 149 6.40 -13.14 6.43
CA PRO A 149 5.13 -13.81 6.74
C PRO A 149 4.37 -13.11 7.85
N LEU A 150 3.02 -13.14 7.74
CA LEU A 150 2.14 -12.76 8.86
C LEU A 150 2.12 -13.90 9.89
N TYR A 151 2.14 -13.54 11.16
CA TYR A 151 2.01 -14.48 12.30
C TYR A 151 2.92 -15.70 12.16
N PRO A 152 4.26 -15.51 12.06
CA PRO A 152 5.20 -16.62 11.87
C PRO A 152 5.08 -17.69 12.96
N GLU A 153 4.67 -17.30 14.17
CA GLU A 153 4.43 -18.18 15.31
C GLU A 153 3.24 -19.14 15.12
N MET A 154 2.31 -18.81 14.23
CA MET A 154 1.14 -19.68 13.94
C MET A 154 1.43 -20.72 12.85
N LYS A 155 2.53 -20.60 12.10
CA LYS A 155 2.89 -21.55 11.05
C LYS A 155 3.32 -22.95 11.56
N GLY A 156 3.53 -23.12 12.86
CA GLY A 156 3.92 -24.38 13.50
C GLY A 156 2.80 -25.15 14.21
N GLN A 157 1.57 -24.64 14.24
CA GLN A 157 0.47 -25.24 15.03
C GLN A 157 -0.58 -25.98 14.20
N GLY A 158 -0.33 -26.21 12.92
CA GLY A 158 -1.23 -26.88 11.98
C GLY A 158 -0.64 -28.18 11.40
N GLN A 159 -0.37 -29.17 12.26
CA GLN A 159 -0.23 -30.59 11.88
C GLN A 159 -0.98 -31.44 12.89
#